data_bb3c5edd59a2c265baea61d1b9378797
#
_entry.id   bb3c5edd59a2c265baea61d1b9378797
#
_cell.length_a   1.000
_cell.length_b   1.000
_cell.length_c   1.000
_cell.angle_alpha   90.00
_cell.angle_beta   90.00
_cell.angle_gamma   90.00
#
_symmetry.space_group_name_H-M   'P 1'
#
loop_
_entity.id
_entity.type
_entity.pdbx_description
1 polymer ?
#
loop_
_entity_poly.entity_id
_entity_poly.type
_entity_poly.pdbx_seq_one_letter_code
_entity_poly.pdbx_strand_id
1 'polypeptide(L)'
;MSLLVTSVFTFKIQSNFDEWAAIFDSSEADKRHSKFDIKPLSRGISKEDPQKVIVIHQAPEGNIQKFIEANGDWMATHRVDLSTMEESSWIA
;
A
#
# COMPACT_ATOMS: atom_id res chain seq x y z
N MET A 1 9.24 -10.40 -20.25
CA MET A 1 8.94 -9.04 -19.75
C MET A 1 7.65 -9.09 -18.96
N SER A 2 7.67 -8.56 -17.75
CA SER A 2 6.48 -8.57 -16.92
C SER A 2 5.50 -7.46 -17.32
N LEU A 3 4.21 -7.76 -17.25
CA LEU A 3 3.16 -6.77 -17.44
C LEU A 3 3.21 -5.76 -16.29
N LEU A 4 3.14 -4.48 -16.60
CA LEU A 4 3.09 -3.42 -15.61
C LEU A 4 1.64 -3.22 -15.16
N VAL A 5 1.41 -3.35 -13.87
CA VAL A 5 0.06 -3.28 -13.28
C VAL A 5 -0.03 -2.09 -12.33
N THR A 6 -1.09 -1.32 -12.46
CA THR A 6 -1.46 -0.29 -11.49
C THR A 6 -2.47 -0.89 -10.54
N SER A 7 -2.17 -0.89 -9.26
CA SER A 7 -3.04 -1.45 -8.23
C SER A 7 -3.58 -0.35 -7.33
N VAL A 8 -4.86 -0.41 -7.06
CA VAL A 8 -5.56 0.51 -6.16
C VAL A 8 -5.97 -0.30 -4.93
N PHE A 9 -5.46 0.11 -3.77
CA PHE A 9 -5.79 -0.52 -2.50
C PHE A 9 -6.57 0.44 -1.63
N THR A 10 -7.58 -0.07 -0.94
CA THR A 10 -8.21 0.62 0.18
C THR A 10 -8.13 -0.29 1.39
N PHE A 11 -7.92 0.29 2.55
CA PHE A 11 -7.90 -0.45 3.82
C PHE A 11 -8.10 0.53 4.98
N LYS A 12 -8.42 -0.03 6.14
CA LYS A 12 -8.56 0.77 7.35
C LYS A 12 -7.27 0.75 8.17
N ILE A 13 -7.03 1.85 8.88
CA ILE A 13 -5.93 1.99 9.81
C ILE A 13 -6.50 2.24 11.22
N GLN A 14 -5.76 1.80 12.24
CA GLN A 14 -6.14 1.98 13.65
C GLN A 14 -5.38 3.16 14.29
N SER A 15 -4.65 3.91 13.50
CA SER A 15 -3.99 5.15 13.87
C SER A 15 -4.64 6.32 13.14
N ASN A 16 -4.12 7.54 13.33
CA ASN A 16 -4.54 8.66 12.49
C ASN A 16 -3.76 8.66 11.16
N PHE A 17 -4.29 9.39 10.20
CA PHE A 17 -3.70 9.44 8.86
C PHE A 17 -2.28 10.00 8.86
N ASP A 18 -2.00 11.02 9.66
CA ASP A 18 -0.68 11.65 9.68
C ASP A 18 0.41 10.70 10.16
N GLU A 19 0.11 9.89 11.17
CA GLU A 19 1.04 8.86 11.66
C GLU A 19 1.29 7.80 10.60
N TRP A 20 0.22 7.30 9.96
CA TRP A 20 0.34 6.29 8.92
C TRP A 20 1.10 6.85 7.71
N ALA A 21 0.77 8.06 7.27
CA ALA A 21 1.41 8.70 6.13
C ALA A 21 2.90 8.93 6.36
N ALA A 22 3.29 9.29 7.57
CA ALA A 22 4.71 9.45 7.91
C ALA A 22 5.48 8.13 7.75
N ILE A 23 4.87 7.00 8.11
CA ILE A 23 5.46 5.68 7.93
C ILE A 23 5.51 5.31 6.44
N PHE A 24 4.42 5.53 5.73
CA PHE A 24 4.32 5.24 4.29
C PHE A 24 5.33 6.04 3.48
N ASP A 25 5.59 7.28 3.87
CA ASP A 25 6.54 8.17 3.20
C ASP A 25 7.98 8.01 3.71
N SER A 26 8.21 7.14 4.67
CA SER A 26 9.54 6.95 5.28
C SER A 26 10.53 6.29 4.32
N SER A 27 11.82 6.48 4.60
CA SER A 27 12.88 5.81 3.83
C SER A 27 12.82 4.29 3.97
N GLU A 28 12.37 3.78 5.11
CA GLU A 28 12.18 2.33 5.29
C GLU A 28 11.09 1.80 4.37
N ALA A 29 9.96 2.49 4.26
CA ALA A 29 8.90 2.11 3.35
C ALA A 29 9.38 2.15 1.89
N ASP A 30 10.14 3.18 1.52
CA ASP A 30 10.71 3.28 0.18
C ASP A 30 11.62 2.09 -0.14
N LYS A 31 12.47 1.69 0.79
CA LYS A 31 13.35 0.52 0.61
C LYS A 31 12.56 -0.76 0.45
N ARG A 32 11.51 -0.94 1.25
CA ARG A 32 10.64 -2.11 1.17
C ARG A 32 9.92 -2.19 -0.18
N HIS A 33 9.39 -1.07 -0.65
CA HIS A 33 8.75 -0.99 -1.97
C HIS A 33 9.74 -1.25 -3.09
N SER A 34 10.91 -0.60 -3.06
CA SER A 34 11.93 -0.73 -4.10
C SER A 34 12.43 -2.15 -4.26
N LYS A 35 12.49 -2.91 -3.18
CA LYS A 35 12.90 -4.31 -3.20
C LYS A 35 12.01 -5.18 -4.09
N PHE A 36 10.76 -4.78 -4.30
CA PHE A 36 9.79 -5.48 -5.14
C PHE A 36 9.44 -4.69 -6.40
N ASP A 37 10.24 -3.69 -6.76
CA ASP A 37 10.02 -2.82 -7.92
C ASP A 37 8.66 -2.13 -7.88
N ILE A 38 8.17 -1.81 -6.69
CA ILE A 38 6.90 -1.11 -6.51
C ILE A 38 7.16 0.39 -6.47
N LYS A 39 6.43 1.11 -7.32
CA LYS A 39 6.46 2.57 -7.36
C LYS A 39 5.14 3.10 -6.78
N PRO A 40 5.15 3.70 -5.58
CA PRO A 40 3.97 4.40 -5.08
C PRO A 40 3.66 5.62 -5.95
N LEU A 41 2.41 5.73 -6.38
CA LEU A 41 1.96 6.85 -7.22
C LEU A 41 1.18 7.88 -6.43
N SER A 42 0.35 7.43 -5.47
CA SER A 42 -0.51 8.33 -4.71
C SER A 42 -0.99 7.65 -3.44
N ARG A 43 -1.37 8.44 -2.46
CA ARG A 43 -2.04 8.03 -1.25
C ARG A 43 -3.03 9.09 -0.80
N GLY A 44 -4.02 8.69 -0.05
CA GLY A 44 -5.00 9.64 0.45
C GLY A 44 -5.87 9.04 1.54
N ILE A 45 -6.74 9.87 2.08
CA ILE A 45 -7.69 9.49 3.11
C ILE A 45 -9.10 9.67 2.57
N SER A 46 -10.01 8.79 2.98
CA SER A 46 -11.41 8.92 2.59
C SER A 46 -12.01 10.21 3.15
N LYS A 47 -12.76 10.90 2.31
CA LYS A 47 -13.47 12.10 2.72
C LYS A 47 -14.54 11.81 3.78
N GLU A 48 -15.12 10.62 3.73
CA GLU A 48 -16.22 10.20 4.62
C GLU A 48 -15.76 9.40 5.84
N ASP A 49 -14.56 8.79 5.78
CA ASP A 49 -14.07 7.92 6.85
C ASP A 49 -12.60 8.23 7.13
N PRO A 50 -12.28 8.91 8.25
CA PRO A 50 -10.91 9.32 8.56
C PRO A 50 -9.96 8.16 8.89
N GLN A 51 -10.45 6.93 8.94
CA GLN A 51 -9.63 5.74 9.15
C GLN A 51 -9.47 4.89 7.88
N LYS A 52 -10.09 5.29 6.78
CA LYS A 52 -9.98 4.57 5.52
C LYS A 52 -9.01 5.28 4.59
N VAL A 53 -7.98 4.57 4.14
CA VAL A 53 -6.95 5.13 3.26
C VAL A 53 -6.98 4.46 1.90
N ILE A 54 -6.48 5.19 0.91
CA ILE A 54 -6.26 4.69 -0.45
C ILE A 54 -4.79 4.77 -0.77
N VAL A 55 -4.28 3.74 -1.44
CA VAL A 55 -2.90 3.70 -1.95
C VAL A 55 -2.95 3.23 -3.40
N ILE A 56 -2.23 3.94 -4.26
CA ILE A 56 -2.09 3.57 -5.66
C ILE A 56 -0.62 3.28 -5.93
N HIS A 57 -0.34 2.05 -6.37
CA HIS A 57 1.00 1.57 -6.69
C HIS A 57 1.08 1.13 -8.15
N GLN A 58 2.29 1.11 -8.68
CA GLN A 58 2.58 0.51 -9.97
C GLN A 58 3.76 -0.45 -9.83
N ALA A 59 3.61 -1.68 -10.36
CA ALA A 59 4.64 -2.71 -10.23
C ALA A 59 4.47 -3.78 -11.32
N PRO A 60 5.53 -4.57 -11.60
CA PRO A 60 5.38 -5.77 -12.42
C PRO A 60 4.35 -6.72 -11.82
N GLU A 61 3.62 -7.42 -12.68
CA GLU A 61 2.58 -8.37 -12.27
C GLU A 61 3.10 -9.36 -11.24
N GLY A 62 2.35 -9.54 -10.16
CA GLY A 62 2.66 -10.47 -9.08
C GLY A 62 3.55 -9.90 -7.96
N ASN A 63 4.24 -8.79 -8.20
CA ASN A 63 5.18 -8.24 -7.21
C ASN A 63 4.49 -7.67 -5.99
N ILE A 64 3.30 -7.11 -6.14
CA ILE A 64 2.56 -6.55 -5.00
C ILE A 64 2.10 -7.66 -4.05
N GLN A 65 1.66 -8.79 -4.58
CA GLN A 65 1.30 -9.94 -3.75
C GLN A 65 2.51 -10.45 -2.94
N LYS A 66 3.67 -10.52 -3.57
CA LYS A 66 4.91 -10.90 -2.89
C LYS A 66 5.28 -9.91 -1.79
N PHE A 67 5.11 -8.62 -2.06
CA PHE A 67 5.33 -7.56 -1.08
C PHE A 67 4.42 -7.74 0.14
N ILE A 68 3.13 -7.96 -0.09
CA ILE A 68 2.16 -8.13 1.01
C ILE A 68 2.51 -9.36 1.84
N GLU A 69 2.87 -10.47 1.21
CA GLU A 69 3.30 -11.68 1.93
C GLU A 69 4.56 -11.44 2.77
N ALA A 70 5.53 -10.74 2.23
CA ALA A 70 6.80 -10.48 2.91
C ALA A 70 6.68 -9.41 4.01
N ASN A 71 5.76 -8.46 3.89
CA ASN A 71 5.66 -7.28 4.75
C ASN A 71 4.36 -7.19 5.54
N GLY A 72 3.53 -8.23 5.54
CA GLY A 72 2.26 -8.23 6.26
C GLY A 72 2.41 -7.91 7.73
N ASP A 73 3.40 -8.52 8.41
CA ASP A 73 3.66 -8.29 9.83
C ASP A 73 4.11 -6.85 10.08
N TRP A 74 4.94 -6.29 9.21
CA TRP A 74 5.38 -4.90 9.30
C TRP A 74 4.19 -3.94 9.16
N MET A 75 3.30 -4.18 8.19
CA MET A 75 2.10 -3.37 8.01
C MET A 75 1.18 -3.46 9.24
N ALA A 76 0.97 -4.65 9.78
CA ALA A 76 0.14 -4.85 10.96
C ALA A 76 0.73 -4.13 12.18
N THR A 77 2.06 -4.15 12.34
CA THR A 77 2.76 -3.41 13.40
C THR A 77 2.46 -1.92 13.32
N HIS A 78 2.28 -1.39 12.12
CA HIS A 78 1.95 0.01 11.88
C HIS A 78 0.45 0.25 11.75
N ARG A 79 -0.35 -0.62 12.36
CA ARG A 79 -1.79 -0.47 12.56
C ARG A 79 -2.63 -0.52 11.29
N VAL A 80 -2.12 -1.15 10.25
CA VAL A 80 -2.92 -1.46 9.06
C VAL A 80 -3.79 -2.67 9.37
N ASP A 81 -5.09 -2.54 9.16
CA ASP A 81 -6.02 -3.67 9.30
C ASP A 81 -6.14 -4.39 7.97
N LEU A 82 -5.33 -5.44 7.81
CA LEU A 82 -5.27 -6.22 6.57
C LEU A 82 -6.59 -6.90 6.23
N SER A 83 -7.44 -7.18 7.22
CA SER A 83 -8.75 -7.80 6.99
C SER A 83 -9.71 -6.91 6.22
N THR A 84 -9.46 -5.60 6.18
CA THR A 84 -10.29 -4.63 5.48
C THR A 84 -9.76 -4.28 4.10
N MET A 85 -8.62 -4.85 3.70
CA MET A 85 -7.95 -4.51 2.44
C MET A 85 -8.76 -4.98 1.25
N GLU A 86 -9.01 -4.06 0.32
CA GLU A 86 -9.61 -4.32 -0.97
C GLU A 86 -8.66 -3.85 -2.06
N GLU A 87 -8.61 -4.59 -3.16
CA GLU A 87 -7.71 -4.29 -4.26
C GLU A 87 -8.44 -4.31 -5.59
N SER A 88 -8.08 -3.37 -6.48
CA SER A 88 -8.39 -3.47 -7.91
C SER A 88 -7.10 -3.29 -8.71
N SER A 89 -6.97 -4.03 -9.79
CA SER A 89 -5.77 -4.03 -10.64
C SER A 89 -6.13 -3.53 -12.04
N TRP A 90 -5.26 -2.70 -12.59
CA TRP A 90 -5.50 -2.00 -13.85
C TRP A 90 -4.27 -2.11 -14.74
N ILE A 91 -4.49 -2.29 -16.04
CA ILE A 91 -3.42 -2.32 -17.05
C ILE A 91 -3.69 -1.26 -18.12
N ALA A 92 -2.62 -0.74 -18.69
CA ALA A 92 -2.74 0.26 -19.76
C ALA A 92 -2.94 -0.42 -21.11
#